data_2e3e564c280c4d60df0d4777a6000576
#
_entry.id   2e3e564c280c4d60df0d4777a6000576
#
_cell.length_a   1.000
_cell.length_b   1.000
_cell.length_c   1.000
_cell.angle_alpha   90.00
_cell.angle_beta   90.00
_cell.angle_gamma   90.00
#
_symmetry.space_group_name_H-M   'P 1'
#
loop_
_entity.id
_entity.type
_entity.pdbx_description
1 polymer ?
#
loop_
_entity_poly.entity_id
_entity_poly.type
_entity_poly.pdbx_seq_one_letter_code
_entity_poly.pdbx_strand_id
1 'polypeptide(L)'
;MILRSRALWASKGCVIGDAAVRVRGDRIAGVGGYRDLPPDEGEPVVDIGESIIFPAFINSHCHLEYSGLAGEISRDASFTGWLNQMISIKQSLTHEDHETAWLAGAEMLLRTGCGTVVNLSLIHI
;
A
#
# COMPACT_ATOMS: atom_id res chain seq x y z
N MET A 1 16.88 8.82 10.50
CA MET A 1 16.05 10.05 10.37
C MET A 1 14.84 9.95 11.27
N ILE A 2 14.31 11.09 11.68
CA ILE A 2 13.04 11.18 12.43
C ILE A 2 11.93 11.67 11.48
N LEU A 3 10.78 10.99 11.48
CA LEU A 3 9.52 11.53 10.95
C LEU A 3 8.72 12.07 12.11
N ARG A 4 8.38 13.37 12.11
CA ARG A 4 7.54 14.00 13.11
C ARG A 4 6.17 14.30 12.52
N SER A 5 5.11 14.09 13.29
CA SER A 5 3.74 14.36 12.89
C SER A 5 2.90 14.88 14.06
N ARG A 6 1.74 15.47 13.77
CA ARG A 6 0.77 15.86 14.80
C ARG A 6 0.37 14.69 15.69
N ALA A 7 0.18 13.51 15.11
CA ALA A 7 -0.20 12.31 15.86
C ALA A 7 0.29 11.03 15.19
N LEU A 8 0.36 9.96 15.98
CA LEU A 8 0.62 8.61 15.52
C LEU A 8 -0.39 7.67 16.17
N TRP A 9 -1.04 6.86 15.35
CA TRP A 9 -1.88 5.76 15.79
C TRP A 9 -1.08 4.45 15.72
N ALA A 10 -0.64 3.97 16.89
CA ALA A 10 0.19 2.76 16.96
C ALA A 10 -0.65 1.48 16.99
N SER A 11 -1.79 1.51 17.69
CA SER A 11 -2.73 0.39 17.81
C SER A 11 -4.06 0.87 18.38
N LYS A 12 -5.03 -0.05 18.52
CA LYS A 12 -6.33 0.27 19.12
C LYS A 12 -6.16 0.88 20.53
N GLY A 13 -6.64 2.11 20.67
CA GLY A 13 -6.57 2.85 21.94
C GLY A 13 -5.20 3.50 22.23
N CYS A 14 -4.22 3.37 21.35
CA CYS A 14 -2.89 3.97 21.51
C CYS A 14 -2.66 5.05 20.45
N VAL A 15 -2.92 6.31 20.81
CA VAL A 15 -2.63 7.49 19.99
C VAL A 15 -1.58 8.32 20.73
N ILE A 16 -0.52 8.68 20.03
CA ILE A 16 0.57 9.52 20.53
C ILE A 16 0.46 10.89 19.86
N GLY A 17 0.32 11.95 20.63
CA GLY A 17 0.33 13.33 20.13
C GLY A 17 1.76 13.85 19.98
N ASP A 18 1.99 14.82 19.07
CA ASP A 18 3.32 15.33 18.73
C ASP A 18 4.32 14.17 18.58
N ALA A 19 4.00 13.27 17.67
CA ALA A 19 4.62 11.97 17.56
C ALA A 19 5.87 11.99 16.70
N ALA A 20 6.76 11.04 17.00
CA ALA A 20 7.97 10.79 16.21
C ALA A 20 8.16 9.31 15.92
N VAL A 21 8.64 9.01 14.72
CA VAL A 21 9.10 7.69 14.30
C VAL A 21 10.56 7.81 13.87
N ARG A 22 11.46 7.12 14.56
CA ARG A 22 12.87 7.02 14.15
C ARG A 22 13.04 5.87 13.18
N VAL A 23 13.59 6.14 12.01
CA VAL A 23 13.90 5.15 10.98
C VAL A 23 15.42 5.05 10.83
N ARG A 24 15.94 3.82 10.86
CA ARG A 24 17.36 3.49 10.61
C ARG A 24 17.43 2.40 9.54
N GLY A 25 17.95 2.74 8.37
CA GLY A 25 17.92 1.87 7.21
C GLY A 25 16.46 1.53 6.82
N ASP A 26 16.14 0.25 6.81
CA ASP A 26 14.81 -0.31 6.50
C ASP A 26 13.95 -0.61 7.75
N ARG A 27 14.38 -0.15 8.94
CA ARG A 27 13.76 -0.50 10.21
C ARG A 27 13.23 0.71 10.97
N ILE A 28 12.10 0.52 11.64
CA ILE A 28 11.62 1.42 12.68
C ILE A 28 12.43 1.14 13.94
N ALA A 29 13.27 2.11 14.34
CA ALA A 29 14.14 2.01 15.50
C ALA A 29 13.53 2.59 16.78
N GLY A 30 12.47 3.40 16.67
CA GLY A 30 11.76 3.96 17.82
C GLY A 30 10.47 4.63 17.41
N VAL A 31 9.51 4.62 18.32
CA VAL A 31 8.21 5.30 18.19
C VAL A 31 7.87 5.92 19.54
N GLY A 32 7.45 7.18 19.55
CA GLY A 32 7.09 7.88 20.79
C GLY A 32 6.68 9.31 20.56
N GLY A 33 6.51 10.06 21.63
CA GLY A 33 6.40 11.51 21.56
C GLY A 33 7.71 12.13 21.07
N TYR A 34 7.65 13.22 20.32
CA TYR A 34 8.84 13.87 19.78
C TYR A 34 9.82 14.32 20.89
N ARG A 35 9.28 14.71 22.05
CA ARG A 35 10.11 15.10 23.21
C ARG A 35 10.86 13.92 23.83
N ASP A 36 10.27 12.70 23.73
CA ASP A 36 10.83 11.49 24.31
C ASP A 36 11.78 10.78 23.33
N LEU A 37 11.74 11.21 22.07
CA LEU A 37 12.56 10.67 20.99
C LEU A 37 13.31 11.80 20.24
N PRO A 38 14.13 12.61 20.94
CA PRO A 38 14.84 13.72 20.32
C PRO A 38 15.81 13.20 19.26
N PRO A 39 16.05 13.97 18.18
CA PRO A 39 17.02 13.57 17.17
C PRO A 39 18.43 13.50 17.75
N ASP A 40 19.21 12.53 17.25
CA ASP A 40 20.65 12.48 17.54
C ASP A 40 21.38 13.63 16.80
N GLU A 41 22.64 13.88 17.16
CA GLU A 41 23.44 14.91 16.50
C GLU A 41 23.54 14.63 14.99
N GLY A 42 23.12 15.57 14.16
CA GLY A 42 23.10 15.44 12.70
C GLY A 42 22.01 14.53 12.14
N GLU A 43 21.11 13.99 12.98
CA GLU A 43 20.00 13.15 12.49
C GLU A 43 18.94 14.02 11.79
N PRO A 44 18.60 13.73 10.50
CA PRO A 44 17.59 14.49 9.79
C PRO A 44 16.21 14.34 10.42
N VAL A 45 15.49 15.46 10.52
CA VAL A 45 14.08 15.49 10.94
C VAL A 45 13.22 15.93 9.75
N VAL A 46 12.22 15.12 9.43
CA VAL A 46 11.19 15.45 8.44
C VAL A 46 9.87 15.66 9.21
N ASP A 47 9.45 16.91 9.32
CA ASP A 47 8.16 17.27 9.92
C ASP A 47 7.09 17.25 8.84
N ILE A 48 6.13 16.34 8.97
CA ILE A 48 4.98 16.19 8.06
C ILE A 48 3.73 16.94 8.53
N GLY A 49 3.88 17.79 9.56
CA GLY A 49 2.87 18.73 10.02
C GLY A 49 1.60 18.08 10.55
N GLU A 50 0.45 18.63 10.14
CA GLU A 50 -0.91 18.23 10.57
C GLU A 50 -1.34 16.85 10.02
N SER A 51 -0.44 15.89 10.03
CA SER A 51 -0.65 14.53 9.53
C SER A 51 -0.73 13.52 10.67
N ILE A 52 -1.32 12.36 10.39
CA ILE A 52 -1.35 11.22 11.30
C ILE A 52 -0.55 10.09 10.68
N ILE A 53 0.45 9.58 11.41
CA ILE A 53 1.18 8.37 11.02
C ILE A 53 0.42 7.16 11.57
N PHE A 54 0.26 6.12 10.75
CA PHE A 54 -0.24 4.82 11.16
C PHE A 54 0.44 3.70 10.33
N PRO A 55 0.40 2.44 10.79
CA PRO A 55 0.94 1.33 10.02
C PRO A 55 0.27 1.21 8.66
N ALA A 56 1.05 0.87 7.64
CA ALA A 56 0.51 0.65 6.30
C ALA A 56 -0.59 -0.43 6.31
N PHE A 57 -1.59 -0.26 5.45
CA PHE A 57 -2.67 -1.22 5.30
C PHE A 57 -2.16 -2.55 4.73
N ILE A 58 -2.85 -3.61 5.10
CA ILE A 58 -2.64 -4.95 4.56
C ILE A 58 -3.88 -5.30 3.72
N ASN A 59 -3.68 -5.54 2.43
CA ASN A 59 -4.72 -6.08 1.56
C ASN A 59 -4.58 -7.60 1.51
N SER A 60 -5.49 -8.30 2.18
CA SER A 60 -5.45 -9.76 2.31
C SER A 60 -6.01 -10.52 1.09
N HIS A 61 -6.52 -9.83 0.07
CA HIS A 61 -7.06 -10.43 -1.15
C HIS A 61 -6.98 -9.44 -2.30
N CYS A 62 -6.12 -9.72 -3.28
CA CYS A 62 -5.90 -8.85 -4.42
C CYS A 62 -5.59 -9.66 -5.69
N HIS A 63 -5.89 -9.05 -6.83
CA HIS A 63 -5.54 -9.52 -8.16
C HIS A 63 -4.89 -8.33 -8.90
N LEU A 64 -3.59 -8.16 -8.72
CA LEU A 64 -2.85 -7.01 -9.26
C LEU A 64 -2.95 -6.92 -10.78
N GLU A 65 -2.94 -8.05 -11.46
CA GLU A 65 -3.04 -8.14 -12.92
C GLU A 65 -4.36 -7.58 -13.48
N TYR A 66 -5.41 -7.47 -12.65
CA TYR A 66 -6.69 -6.92 -13.11
C TYR A 66 -6.70 -5.39 -13.20
N SER A 67 -5.65 -4.75 -12.73
CA SER A 67 -5.51 -3.30 -12.84
C SER A 67 -5.49 -2.80 -14.28
N GLY A 68 -5.03 -3.64 -15.24
CA GLY A 68 -5.06 -3.36 -16.67
C GLY A 68 -6.42 -3.57 -17.34
N LEU A 69 -7.42 -4.10 -16.61
CA LEU A 69 -8.73 -4.44 -17.19
C LEU A 69 -9.82 -3.39 -16.89
N ALA A 70 -9.44 -2.24 -16.36
CA ALA A 70 -10.39 -1.19 -16.00
C ALA A 70 -11.12 -0.67 -17.24
N GLY A 71 -12.45 -0.86 -17.28
CA GLY A 71 -13.30 -0.44 -18.39
C GLY A 71 -13.49 -1.47 -19.51
N GLU A 72 -12.73 -2.55 -19.53
CA GLU A 72 -12.81 -3.59 -20.58
C GLU A 72 -13.96 -4.57 -20.38
N ILE A 73 -14.53 -4.61 -19.17
CA ILE A 73 -15.58 -5.57 -18.81
C ILE A 73 -16.93 -4.87 -18.68
N SER A 74 -17.94 -5.41 -19.35
CA SER A 74 -19.31 -4.89 -19.27
C SER A 74 -19.86 -5.01 -17.85
N ARG A 75 -20.47 -3.91 -17.36
CA ARG A 75 -21.14 -3.86 -16.04
C ARG A 75 -22.46 -4.64 -16.00
N ASP A 76 -23.06 -4.88 -17.15
CA ASP A 76 -24.38 -5.54 -17.26
C ASP A 76 -24.27 -7.06 -17.37
N ALA A 77 -23.07 -7.61 -17.26
CA ALA A 77 -22.85 -9.04 -17.32
C ALA A 77 -23.32 -9.74 -16.04
N SER A 78 -23.94 -10.91 -16.18
CA SER A 78 -24.11 -11.84 -15.05
C SER A 78 -22.73 -12.25 -14.50
N PHE A 79 -22.66 -12.82 -13.29
CA PHE A 79 -21.40 -13.30 -12.73
C PHE A 79 -20.64 -14.24 -13.68
N THR A 80 -21.35 -15.19 -14.31
CA THR A 80 -20.77 -16.11 -15.30
C THR A 80 -20.32 -15.36 -16.56
N GLY A 81 -21.10 -14.39 -17.02
CA GLY A 81 -20.75 -13.55 -18.16
C GLY A 81 -19.52 -12.71 -17.88
N TRP A 82 -19.44 -12.11 -16.69
CA TRP A 82 -18.24 -11.39 -16.23
C TRP A 82 -17.01 -12.31 -16.18
N LEU A 83 -17.14 -13.50 -15.60
CA LEU A 83 -16.04 -14.47 -15.51
C LEU A 83 -15.52 -14.89 -16.88
N ASN A 84 -16.43 -15.16 -17.84
CA ASN A 84 -16.05 -15.52 -19.20
C ASN A 84 -15.33 -14.38 -19.92
N GLN A 85 -15.76 -13.12 -19.76
CA GLN A 85 -15.07 -11.96 -20.29
C GLN A 85 -13.65 -11.84 -19.70
N MET A 86 -13.51 -11.99 -18.38
CA MET A 86 -12.22 -11.97 -17.69
C MET A 86 -11.26 -13.03 -18.25
N ILE A 87 -11.74 -14.27 -18.41
CA ILE A 87 -10.92 -15.37 -18.95
C ILE A 87 -10.51 -15.06 -20.39
N SER A 88 -11.45 -14.61 -21.23
CA SER A 88 -11.17 -14.29 -22.64
C SER A 88 -10.13 -13.19 -22.78
N ILE A 89 -10.26 -12.11 -22.00
CA ILE A 89 -9.29 -11.00 -22.04
C ILE A 89 -7.91 -11.49 -21.57
N LYS A 90 -7.86 -12.21 -20.45
CA LYS A 90 -6.58 -12.74 -19.93
C LYS A 90 -5.85 -13.64 -20.94
N GLN A 91 -6.58 -14.43 -21.70
CA GLN A 91 -6.00 -15.30 -22.75
C GLN A 91 -5.44 -14.52 -23.96
N SER A 92 -5.88 -13.28 -24.16
CA SER A 92 -5.39 -12.42 -25.24
C SER A 92 -4.19 -11.55 -24.84
N LEU A 93 -3.90 -11.43 -23.52
CA LEU A 93 -2.80 -10.61 -23.01
C LEU A 93 -1.45 -11.33 -23.18
N THR A 94 -0.45 -10.54 -23.50
CA THR A 94 0.95 -10.98 -23.51
C THR A 94 1.51 -11.03 -22.08
N HIS A 95 2.68 -11.64 -21.92
CA HIS A 95 3.39 -11.59 -20.63
C HIS A 95 3.73 -10.15 -20.20
N GLU A 96 4.12 -9.31 -21.15
CA GLU A 96 4.43 -7.89 -20.92
C GLU A 96 3.20 -7.09 -20.46
N ASP A 97 2.02 -7.37 -21.01
CA ASP A 97 0.76 -6.77 -20.58
C ASP A 97 0.43 -7.14 -19.12
N HIS A 98 0.63 -8.41 -18.76
CA HIS A 98 0.44 -8.87 -17.39
C HIS A 98 1.43 -8.22 -16.41
N GLU A 99 2.69 -8.11 -16.77
CA GLU A 99 3.72 -7.46 -15.95
C GLU A 99 3.39 -5.98 -15.74
N THR A 100 3.05 -5.27 -16.81
CA THR A 100 2.65 -3.86 -16.77
C THR A 100 1.44 -3.64 -15.88
N ALA A 101 0.38 -4.45 -16.03
CA ALA A 101 -0.81 -4.38 -15.19
C ALA A 101 -0.51 -4.67 -13.72
N TRP A 102 0.35 -5.66 -13.45
CA TRP A 102 0.76 -6.03 -12.10
C TRP A 102 1.52 -4.88 -11.40
N LEU A 103 2.50 -4.28 -12.09
CA LEU A 103 3.26 -3.14 -11.58
C LEU A 103 2.37 -1.93 -11.33
N ALA A 104 1.45 -1.62 -12.24
CA ALA A 104 0.48 -0.54 -12.07
C ALA A 104 -0.43 -0.79 -10.85
N GLY A 105 -0.91 -2.02 -10.65
CA GLY A 105 -1.70 -2.39 -9.48
C GLY A 105 -0.91 -2.26 -8.18
N ALA A 106 0.35 -2.65 -8.15
CA ALA A 106 1.22 -2.50 -6.99
C ALA A 106 1.45 -1.02 -6.65
N GLU A 107 1.70 -0.18 -7.65
CA GLU A 107 1.83 1.27 -7.48
C GLU A 107 0.55 1.90 -6.91
N MET A 108 -0.61 1.52 -7.44
CA MET A 108 -1.92 1.99 -6.93
C MET A 108 -2.11 1.63 -5.46
N LEU A 109 -1.73 0.42 -5.03
CA LEU A 109 -1.81 0.01 -3.64
C LEU A 109 -0.89 0.84 -2.75
N LEU A 110 0.36 1.06 -3.16
CA LEU A 110 1.30 1.91 -2.42
C LEU A 110 0.79 3.34 -2.28
N ARG A 111 0.26 3.93 -3.36
CA ARG A 111 -0.32 5.29 -3.35
C ARG A 111 -1.54 5.42 -2.44
N THR A 112 -2.25 4.32 -2.17
CA THR A 112 -3.40 4.29 -1.25
C THR A 112 -3.03 3.85 0.16
N GLY A 113 -1.73 3.76 0.49
CA GLY A 113 -1.23 3.43 1.81
C GLY A 113 -1.19 1.94 2.14
N CYS A 114 -1.36 1.07 1.15
CA CYS A 114 -1.26 -0.38 1.31
C CYS A 114 0.20 -0.82 1.12
N GLY A 115 0.85 -1.28 2.19
CA GLY A 115 2.26 -1.71 2.18
C GLY A 115 2.46 -3.22 2.09
N THR A 116 1.39 -3.99 2.21
CA THR A 116 1.44 -5.46 2.14
C THR A 116 0.23 -5.99 1.40
N VAL A 117 0.43 -6.95 0.53
CA VAL A 117 -0.66 -7.55 -0.25
C VAL A 117 -0.52 -9.06 -0.33
N VAL A 118 -1.64 -9.78 -0.21
CA VAL A 118 -1.76 -11.18 -0.62
C VAL A 118 -2.33 -11.18 -2.03
N ASN A 119 -1.46 -11.34 -3.01
CA ASN A 119 -1.85 -11.41 -4.42
C ASN A 119 -2.27 -12.84 -4.78
N LEU A 120 -3.50 -13.00 -5.22
CA LEU A 120 -4.09 -14.28 -5.62
C LEU A 120 -4.06 -14.48 -7.15
N SER A 121 -3.12 -13.84 -7.82
CA SER A 121 -2.94 -13.97 -9.26
C SER A 121 -2.72 -15.41 -9.69
N LEU A 122 -3.55 -15.88 -10.60
CA LEU A 122 -3.44 -17.21 -11.22
C LEU A 122 -2.66 -17.11 -12.54
N ILE A 123 -1.39 -16.67 -12.46
CA ILE A 123 -0.54 -16.50 -13.65
C ILE A 123 -0.07 -17.85 -14.21
N HIS A 124 -0.16 -18.92 -13.43
CA HIS A 124 0.40 -20.23 -13.74
C HIS A 124 -0.65 -21.34 -13.95
N ILE A 125 -1.85 -20.97 -14.43
CA ILE A 125 -2.83 -21.99 -14.85
C ILE A 125 -2.95 -21.99 -16.35
#